data_9e0963de1ad8700ade86ccecfffbf9e2
#
_entry.id   9e0963de1ad8700ade86ccecfffbf9e2
#
_cell.length_a   1.000
_cell.length_b   1.000
_cell.length_c   1.000
_cell.angle_alpha   90.00
_cell.angle_beta   90.00
_cell.angle_gamma   90.00
#
_symmetry.space_group_name_H-M   'P 1'
#
loop_
_entity.id
_entity.type
_entity.pdbx_description
1 polymer ?
#
loop_
_entity_poly.entity_id
_entity_poly.type
_entity_poly.pdbx_seq_one_letter_code
_entity_poly.pdbx_strand_id
1 'polypeptide(L)'
;MPDDNSNLEPPDPISNSEVKRVNANGSAGSPCVRVGNRQAFFFKKASSFTRGLFFYLTYNVCMIIGLTGGIGSGKSAAADCFIELGIDVIDADIIAKNTLSKDSHSYNLFVQKFGEGLLDKNKEVNRTLLRKEIFSNEIKKNELENIIHPNVRSQISDFINNSESPYCIVMVPLIFETNSSDNYDRILVIDCDVKTQIKRSSLRDNQSNKDIQRIISSQATRDERLSIADDVVLNTSSFEYLRNEIFKIHKKYMEIINNA
;
A
#
# COMPACT_ATOMS: atom_id res chain seq x y z
N MET A 1 -11.95 10.81 64.21
CA MET A 1 -10.56 11.27 64.09
C MET A 1 -10.02 10.69 62.80
N PRO A 2 -9.39 11.51 62.00
CA PRO A 2 -9.98 11.90 60.67
C PRO A 2 -9.39 11.14 59.50
N ASP A 3 -10.23 11.08 58.53
CA ASP A 3 -10.06 10.97 57.09
C ASP A 3 -8.82 11.65 56.52
N ASP A 4 -8.12 10.93 55.67
CA ASP A 4 -7.21 11.58 54.72
C ASP A 4 -7.49 11.06 53.31
N ASN A 5 -8.30 11.85 52.63
CA ASN A 5 -8.69 11.71 51.26
C ASN A 5 -7.61 12.40 50.41
N SER A 6 -6.63 11.67 49.93
CA SER A 6 -5.70 12.21 48.93
C SER A 6 -6.19 11.86 47.53
N ASN A 7 -6.88 12.84 46.92
CA ASN A 7 -7.13 12.93 45.50
C ASN A 7 -5.80 12.90 44.74
N LEU A 8 -5.49 11.79 44.08
CA LEU A 8 -4.49 11.71 43.05
C LEU A 8 -5.20 11.92 41.71
N GLU A 9 -5.09 13.11 41.17
CA GLU A 9 -5.44 13.39 39.79
C GLU A 9 -4.59 12.52 38.84
N PRO A 10 -5.17 11.98 37.75
CA PRO A 10 -4.39 11.28 36.74
C PRO A 10 -3.46 12.26 36.01
N PRO A 11 -2.24 11.85 35.63
CA PRO A 11 -1.33 12.73 34.92
C PRO A 11 -1.87 13.06 33.53
N ASP A 12 -1.72 14.34 33.16
CA ASP A 12 -2.06 14.87 31.85
C ASP A 12 -1.41 14.06 30.71
N PRO A 13 -2.10 13.83 29.58
CA PRO A 13 -1.51 13.17 28.44
C PRO A 13 -0.41 14.05 27.85
N ILE A 14 0.80 13.52 27.81
CA ILE A 14 1.96 14.16 27.20
C ILE A 14 1.64 14.43 25.73
N SER A 15 1.63 15.73 25.37
CA SER A 15 1.44 16.16 23.99
C SER A 15 2.62 15.73 23.14
N ASN A 16 2.33 15.07 22.01
CA ASN A 16 3.28 14.45 21.09
C ASN A 16 4.06 15.46 20.22
N SER A 17 4.39 16.65 20.73
CA SER A 17 4.98 17.74 19.96
C SER A 17 6.47 18.02 20.17
N GLU A 18 7.21 17.18 20.90
CA GLU A 18 8.66 17.41 21.05
C GLU A 18 9.49 16.11 21.08
N VAL A 19 9.61 15.45 19.93
CA VAL A 19 10.79 14.62 19.69
C VAL A 19 11.67 15.32 18.66
N LYS A 20 12.44 16.29 19.09
CA LYS A 20 13.58 16.81 18.34
C LYS A 20 14.64 15.71 18.25
N ARG A 21 14.76 15.08 17.09
CA ARG A 21 15.93 14.26 16.77
C ARG A 21 17.12 15.18 16.55
N VAL A 22 18.02 15.24 17.50
CA VAL A 22 19.32 15.89 17.35
C VAL A 22 20.21 14.94 16.55
N ASN A 23 20.60 15.34 15.35
CA ASN A 23 21.65 14.66 14.59
C ASN A 23 23.00 14.93 15.24
N ALA A 24 23.87 13.93 15.24
CA ALA A 24 25.18 13.95 15.89
C ALA A 24 26.16 15.06 15.43
N ASN A 25 25.79 15.90 14.45
CA ASN A 25 26.63 16.95 13.88
C ASN A 25 26.11 18.39 14.04
N GLY A 26 25.14 18.63 14.93
CA GLY A 26 24.83 20.01 15.38
C GLY A 26 24.33 21.02 14.34
N SER A 27 23.98 20.62 13.11
CA SER A 27 23.40 21.49 12.10
C SER A 27 21.88 21.32 12.02
N ALA A 28 21.15 22.45 12.14
CA ALA A 28 19.73 22.50 11.89
C ALA A 28 19.46 22.28 10.40
N GLY A 29 19.21 21.02 10.01
CA GLY A 29 18.86 20.66 8.65
C GLY A 29 17.38 20.94 8.37
N SER A 30 17.09 21.46 7.20
CA SER A 30 15.76 21.53 6.59
C SER A 30 15.07 20.16 6.68
N PRO A 31 13.70 20.10 6.65
CA PRO A 31 13.00 18.83 6.72
C PRO A 31 13.42 17.94 5.53
N CYS A 32 14.24 16.93 5.80
CA CYS A 32 14.57 15.92 4.80
C CYS A 32 13.28 15.17 4.44
N VAL A 33 12.82 15.36 3.21
CA VAL A 33 11.93 14.40 2.56
C VAL A 33 12.67 13.05 2.57
N ARG A 34 12.10 12.04 3.18
CA ARG A 34 12.63 10.67 3.13
C ARG A 34 12.52 10.21 1.68
N VAL A 35 13.59 10.39 0.93
CA VAL A 35 13.77 9.66 -0.32
C VAL A 35 14.03 8.22 0.10
N GLY A 36 13.10 7.34 -0.17
CA GLY A 36 13.20 5.93 0.21
C GLY A 36 14.52 5.32 -0.24
N ASN A 37 14.94 4.27 0.43
CA ASN A 37 16.22 3.55 0.37
C ASN A 37 16.64 3.03 -1.04
N ARG A 38 16.23 3.70 -2.12
CA ARG A 38 16.55 3.35 -3.52
C ARG A 38 18.01 3.57 -3.91
N GLN A 39 18.76 4.38 -3.17
CA GLN A 39 20.19 4.59 -3.47
C GLN A 39 21.05 3.33 -3.33
N ALA A 40 20.64 2.33 -2.57
CA ALA A 40 21.43 1.12 -2.36
C ALA A 40 21.34 0.08 -3.49
N PHE A 41 20.34 0.13 -4.38
CA PHE A 41 20.14 -0.90 -5.41
C PHE A 41 20.76 -0.57 -6.77
N PHE A 42 21.07 0.68 -7.07
CA PHE A 42 21.54 1.10 -8.42
C PHE A 42 23.03 1.40 -8.54
N PHE A 43 23.83 1.39 -7.47
CA PHE A 43 25.27 1.69 -7.53
C PHE A 43 26.19 0.54 -7.97
N LYS A 44 25.67 -0.61 -8.41
CA LYS A 44 26.50 -1.78 -8.74
C LYS A 44 26.76 -2.04 -10.23
N LYS A 45 26.44 -1.11 -11.16
CA LYS A 45 26.78 -1.28 -12.58
C LYS A 45 27.07 0.05 -13.30
N ALA A 46 28.12 0.74 -12.90
CA ALA A 46 28.75 1.72 -13.78
C ALA A 46 30.25 1.82 -13.47
N SER A 47 31.01 0.85 -13.95
CA SER A 47 32.46 1.01 -14.11
C SER A 47 32.81 0.70 -15.56
N SER A 48 32.84 1.71 -16.39
CA SER A 48 33.86 1.84 -17.46
C SER A 48 33.80 3.24 -18.06
N PHE A 49 34.93 3.86 -18.00
CA PHE A 49 35.42 5.14 -18.47
C PHE A 49 35.12 5.38 -19.93
N THR A 50 34.49 6.51 -20.30
CA THR A 50 34.91 7.32 -21.46
C THR A 50 34.48 8.77 -21.29
N ARG A 51 35.41 9.69 -21.53
CA ARG A 51 35.25 11.14 -21.50
C ARG A 51 34.24 11.60 -22.53
N GLY A 52 33.39 12.54 -22.15
CA GLY A 52 32.75 13.50 -23.05
C GLY A 52 31.28 13.14 -23.36
N LEU A 53 30.47 13.70 -22.68
CA LEU A 53 29.10 14.24 -22.81
C LEU A 53 28.33 13.95 -21.55
N PHE A 54 28.24 14.94 -20.66
CA PHE A 54 27.28 14.89 -19.57
C PHE A 54 25.88 14.95 -20.20
N PHE A 55 25.34 13.79 -20.60
CA PHE A 55 23.92 13.61 -20.60
C PHE A 55 23.50 13.55 -19.12
N TYR A 56 22.94 14.62 -18.63
CA TYR A 56 22.05 14.56 -17.48
C TYR A 56 20.91 13.62 -17.87
N LEU A 57 21.11 12.33 -17.66
CA LEU A 57 20.02 11.41 -17.43
C LEU A 57 19.42 11.85 -16.08
N THR A 58 18.52 12.80 -16.12
CA THR A 58 17.57 13.01 -15.05
C THR A 58 16.76 11.71 -14.98
N TYR A 59 17.22 10.76 -14.15
CA TYR A 59 16.35 9.72 -13.68
C TYR A 59 15.25 10.49 -12.92
N ASN A 60 14.09 10.64 -13.55
CA ASN A 60 12.89 11.05 -12.85
C ASN A 60 12.65 9.97 -11.79
N VAL A 61 13.10 10.22 -10.58
CA VAL A 61 12.76 9.38 -9.42
C VAL A 61 11.29 9.67 -9.15
N CYS A 62 10.42 8.87 -9.77
CA CYS A 62 8.99 8.99 -9.57
C CYS A 62 8.69 8.73 -8.09
N MET A 63 8.08 9.68 -7.39
CA MET A 63 7.60 9.50 -6.02
C MET A 63 6.53 8.40 -6.01
N ILE A 64 6.67 7.41 -5.15
CA ILE A 64 5.77 6.27 -5.06
C ILE A 64 4.85 6.41 -3.87
N ILE A 65 3.56 6.44 -4.14
CA ILE A 65 2.52 6.52 -3.11
C ILE A 65 1.87 5.14 -2.93
N GLY A 66 1.96 4.57 -1.73
CA GLY A 66 1.18 3.40 -1.36
C GLY A 66 -0.25 3.80 -1.00
N LEU A 67 -1.23 3.37 -1.79
CA LEU A 67 -2.65 3.62 -1.53
C LEU A 67 -3.28 2.44 -0.81
N THR A 68 -3.72 2.65 0.42
CA THR A 68 -4.33 1.59 1.24
C THR A 68 -5.62 2.04 1.93
N GLY A 69 -6.25 1.13 2.67
CA GLY A 69 -7.48 1.37 3.44
C GLY A 69 -8.29 0.08 3.62
N GLY A 70 -9.22 0.05 4.55
CA GLY A 70 -10.06 -1.11 4.84
C GLY A 70 -10.97 -1.53 3.68
N ILE A 71 -11.57 -2.72 3.81
CA ILE A 71 -12.62 -3.14 2.87
C ILE A 71 -13.73 -2.08 2.82
N GLY A 72 -14.26 -1.77 1.65
CA GLY A 72 -15.35 -0.79 1.50
C GLY A 72 -14.98 0.67 1.78
N SER A 73 -13.72 1.00 2.06
CA SER A 73 -13.29 2.38 2.29
C SER A 73 -13.34 3.27 1.03
N GLY A 74 -13.32 2.68 -0.16
CA GLY A 74 -13.37 3.41 -1.44
C GLY A 74 -12.00 3.63 -2.09
N LYS A 75 -11.01 2.77 -1.82
CA LYS A 75 -9.68 2.79 -2.47
C LYS A 75 -9.76 2.86 -3.99
N SER A 76 -10.57 1.99 -4.60
CA SER A 76 -10.71 1.96 -6.07
C SER A 76 -11.27 3.27 -6.62
N ALA A 77 -12.30 3.84 -5.96
CA ALA A 77 -12.83 5.14 -6.36
C ALA A 77 -11.80 6.27 -6.22
N ALA A 78 -10.95 6.21 -5.19
CA ALA A 78 -9.85 7.16 -5.05
C ALA A 78 -8.78 6.96 -6.14
N ALA A 79 -8.46 5.70 -6.48
CA ALA A 79 -7.56 5.35 -7.57
C ALA A 79 -8.08 5.89 -8.92
N ASP A 80 -9.37 5.72 -9.20
CA ASP A 80 -10.01 6.26 -10.41
C ASP A 80 -9.88 7.79 -10.48
N CYS A 81 -10.05 8.49 -9.35
CA CYS A 81 -9.84 9.94 -9.31
C CYS A 81 -8.39 10.35 -9.64
N PHE A 82 -7.39 9.60 -9.22
CA PHE A 82 -5.99 9.86 -9.60
C PHE A 82 -5.75 9.59 -11.09
N ILE A 83 -6.35 8.54 -11.65
CA ILE A 83 -6.28 8.26 -13.10
C ILE A 83 -6.91 9.43 -13.89
N GLU A 84 -8.05 9.96 -13.47
CA GLU A 84 -8.68 11.14 -14.09
C GLU A 84 -7.76 12.39 -14.04
N LEU A 85 -6.87 12.47 -13.06
CA LEU A 85 -5.87 13.54 -12.94
C LEU A 85 -4.57 13.27 -13.74
N GLY A 86 -4.53 12.19 -14.52
CA GLY A 86 -3.36 11.83 -15.34
C GLY A 86 -2.23 11.17 -14.55
N ILE A 87 -2.55 10.57 -13.39
CA ILE A 87 -1.58 9.86 -12.56
C ILE A 87 -1.63 8.37 -12.85
N ASP A 88 -0.47 7.76 -13.03
CA ASP A 88 -0.34 6.33 -13.23
C ASP A 88 -0.66 5.57 -11.94
N VAL A 89 -1.58 4.61 -12.05
CA VAL A 89 -2.04 3.80 -10.92
C VAL A 89 -1.91 2.32 -11.26
N ILE A 90 -1.36 1.53 -10.34
CA ILE A 90 -1.29 0.07 -10.46
C ILE A 90 -1.93 -0.59 -9.24
N ASP A 91 -2.70 -1.66 -9.48
CA ASP A 91 -3.33 -2.46 -8.42
C ASP A 91 -2.54 -3.77 -8.24
N ALA A 92 -1.86 -3.90 -7.08
CA ALA A 92 -1.08 -5.08 -6.74
C ALA A 92 -1.93 -6.35 -6.61
N ASP A 93 -3.20 -6.23 -6.20
CA ASP A 93 -4.13 -7.37 -6.13
C ASP A 93 -4.50 -7.90 -7.52
N ILE A 94 -4.67 -7.00 -8.49
CA ILE A 94 -4.94 -7.40 -9.89
C ILE A 94 -3.71 -8.10 -10.46
N ILE A 95 -2.50 -7.58 -10.22
CA ILE A 95 -1.27 -8.25 -10.64
C ILE A 95 -1.16 -9.63 -10.01
N ALA A 96 -1.34 -9.73 -8.69
CA ALA A 96 -1.25 -11.00 -7.97
C ALA A 96 -2.28 -12.03 -8.50
N LYS A 97 -3.50 -11.58 -8.83
CA LYS A 97 -4.51 -12.42 -9.45
C LYS A 97 -4.09 -12.91 -10.84
N ASN A 98 -3.47 -12.05 -11.63
CA ASN A 98 -3.07 -12.38 -13.01
C ASN A 98 -1.77 -13.17 -13.07
N THR A 99 -0.95 -13.14 -12.02
CA THR A 99 0.30 -13.90 -11.93
C THR A 99 0.11 -15.39 -12.11
N LEU A 100 -1.02 -15.95 -11.65
CA LEU A 100 -1.37 -17.36 -11.81
C LEU A 100 -2.27 -17.63 -13.04
N SER A 101 -2.26 -16.74 -14.02
CA SER A 101 -2.95 -17.02 -15.30
C SER A 101 -2.31 -18.22 -15.99
N LYS A 102 -3.16 -19.04 -16.63
CA LYS A 102 -2.74 -20.23 -17.35
C LYS A 102 -1.55 -19.94 -18.28
N ASP A 103 -0.62 -20.86 -18.33
CA ASP A 103 0.60 -20.83 -19.14
C ASP A 103 1.64 -19.75 -18.72
N SER A 104 1.41 -19.00 -17.65
CA SER A 104 2.43 -18.13 -17.08
C SER A 104 3.54 -18.93 -16.37
N HIS A 105 4.72 -18.34 -16.22
CA HIS A 105 5.81 -18.99 -15.48
C HIS A 105 5.39 -19.33 -14.04
N SER A 106 4.73 -18.42 -13.35
CA SER A 106 4.24 -18.65 -11.99
C SER A 106 3.14 -19.70 -11.92
N TYR A 107 2.28 -19.81 -12.95
CA TYR A 107 1.31 -20.90 -13.06
C TYR A 107 2.00 -22.26 -13.15
N ASN A 108 3.04 -22.39 -13.98
CA ASN A 108 3.77 -23.65 -14.12
C ASN A 108 4.45 -24.05 -12.79
N LEU A 109 5.06 -23.09 -12.09
CA LEU A 109 5.60 -23.33 -10.75
C LEU A 109 4.52 -23.72 -9.74
N PHE A 110 3.35 -23.08 -9.81
CA PHE A 110 2.19 -23.41 -8.98
C PHE A 110 1.73 -24.85 -9.20
N VAL A 111 1.54 -25.25 -10.46
CA VAL A 111 1.11 -26.62 -10.80
C VAL A 111 2.16 -27.65 -10.36
N GLN A 112 3.44 -27.37 -10.57
CA GLN A 112 4.53 -28.22 -10.10
C GLN A 112 4.52 -28.42 -8.58
N LYS A 113 4.20 -27.35 -7.82
CA LYS A 113 4.25 -27.38 -6.36
C LYS A 113 2.99 -27.92 -5.71
N PHE A 114 1.82 -27.52 -6.21
CA PHE A 114 0.52 -27.82 -5.60
C PHE A 114 -0.26 -28.93 -6.32
N GLY A 115 0.17 -29.31 -7.51
CA GLY A 115 -0.51 -30.31 -8.33
C GLY A 115 -1.75 -29.76 -9.06
N GLU A 116 -2.34 -30.61 -9.91
CA GLU A 116 -3.52 -30.26 -10.71
C GLU A 116 -4.85 -30.28 -9.91
N GLY A 117 -4.84 -30.78 -8.67
CA GLY A 117 -6.04 -30.90 -7.83
C GLY A 117 -6.67 -29.53 -7.45
N LEU A 118 -5.91 -28.43 -7.61
CA LEU A 118 -6.38 -27.07 -7.37
C LEU A 118 -6.77 -26.33 -8.66
N LEU A 119 -6.87 -27.05 -9.80
CA LEU A 119 -7.30 -26.51 -11.06
C LEU A 119 -8.79 -26.83 -11.31
N ASP A 120 -9.42 -26.00 -12.14
CA ASP A 120 -10.75 -26.24 -12.65
C ASP A 120 -10.74 -27.06 -13.97
N LYS A 121 -11.93 -27.25 -14.58
CA LYS A 121 -12.10 -27.99 -15.85
C LYS A 121 -11.34 -27.36 -17.03
N ASN A 122 -11.08 -26.06 -16.96
CA ASN A 122 -10.37 -25.31 -17.99
C ASN A 122 -8.86 -25.26 -17.74
N LYS A 123 -8.39 -25.97 -16.72
CA LYS A 123 -7.01 -25.93 -16.20
C LYS A 123 -6.62 -24.54 -15.68
N GLU A 124 -7.58 -23.75 -15.23
CA GLU A 124 -7.34 -22.51 -14.50
C GLU A 124 -7.31 -22.77 -13.00
N VAL A 125 -6.60 -21.91 -12.24
CA VAL A 125 -6.52 -22.07 -10.78
C VAL A 125 -7.88 -21.84 -10.14
N ASN A 126 -8.43 -22.87 -9.49
CA ASN A 126 -9.67 -22.76 -8.73
C ASN A 126 -9.45 -21.98 -7.43
N ARG A 127 -9.74 -20.71 -7.47
CA ARG A 127 -9.49 -19.76 -6.37
C ARG A 127 -10.23 -20.12 -5.08
N THR A 128 -11.38 -20.78 -5.19
CA THR A 128 -12.17 -21.22 -4.03
C THR A 128 -11.49 -22.38 -3.32
N LEU A 129 -11.00 -23.36 -4.06
CA LEU A 129 -10.24 -24.48 -3.50
C LEU A 129 -8.89 -24.01 -2.96
N LEU A 130 -8.17 -23.19 -3.72
CA LEU A 130 -6.90 -22.60 -3.29
C LEU A 130 -7.07 -21.83 -1.97
N ARG A 131 -8.08 -20.96 -1.86
CA ARG A 131 -8.34 -20.21 -0.63
C ARG A 131 -8.58 -21.11 0.57
N LYS A 132 -9.33 -22.20 0.41
CA LYS A 132 -9.54 -23.18 1.49
C LYS A 132 -8.23 -23.85 1.90
N GLU A 133 -7.40 -24.20 0.92
CA GLU A 133 -6.14 -24.90 1.15
C GLU A 133 -5.11 -24.03 1.89
N ILE A 134 -4.95 -22.77 1.49
CA ILE A 134 -4.00 -21.85 2.12
C ILE A 134 -4.51 -21.30 3.47
N PHE A 135 -5.84 -21.18 3.66
CA PHE A 135 -6.40 -20.67 4.91
C PHE A 135 -6.14 -21.59 6.10
N SER A 136 -6.06 -22.90 5.84
CA SER A 136 -5.84 -23.92 6.87
C SER A 136 -4.36 -24.32 7.03
N ASN A 137 -3.46 -23.81 6.17
CA ASN A 137 -2.07 -24.27 6.14
C ASN A 137 -1.11 -23.09 5.81
N GLU A 138 -0.45 -22.59 6.85
CA GLU A 138 0.46 -21.47 6.74
C GLU A 138 1.72 -21.77 5.89
N ILE A 139 2.18 -23.03 5.90
CA ILE A 139 3.30 -23.46 5.06
C ILE A 139 2.92 -23.33 3.59
N LYS A 140 1.74 -23.83 3.19
CA LYS A 140 1.25 -23.71 1.82
C LYS A 140 0.99 -22.27 1.41
N LYS A 141 0.54 -21.44 2.35
CA LYS A 141 0.39 -20.00 2.12
C LYS A 141 1.74 -19.37 1.78
N ASN A 142 2.78 -19.61 2.58
CA ASN A 142 4.12 -19.09 2.36
C ASN A 142 4.72 -19.60 1.03
N GLU A 143 4.50 -20.87 0.68
CA GLU A 143 4.94 -21.44 -0.60
C GLU A 143 4.27 -20.75 -1.80
N LEU A 144 2.96 -20.46 -1.70
CA LEU A 144 2.23 -19.71 -2.72
C LEU A 144 2.75 -18.28 -2.86
N GLU A 145 2.96 -17.62 -1.74
CA GLU A 145 3.50 -16.25 -1.68
C GLU A 145 4.89 -16.19 -2.33
N ASN A 146 5.75 -17.16 -2.09
CA ASN A 146 7.07 -17.26 -2.71
C ASN A 146 7.02 -17.43 -4.24
N ILE A 147 5.94 -18.00 -4.78
CA ILE A 147 5.72 -18.12 -6.23
C ILE A 147 5.20 -16.80 -6.81
N ILE A 148 4.29 -16.12 -6.10
CA ILE A 148 3.59 -14.94 -6.61
C ILE A 148 4.42 -13.66 -6.43
N HIS A 149 5.02 -13.43 -5.26
CA HIS A 149 5.66 -12.17 -4.89
C HIS A 149 6.77 -11.72 -5.83
N PRO A 150 7.68 -12.61 -6.34
CA PRO A 150 8.73 -12.16 -7.26
C PRO A 150 8.18 -11.55 -8.54
N ASN A 151 7.12 -12.15 -9.09
CA ASN A 151 6.49 -11.65 -10.31
C ASN A 151 5.73 -10.33 -10.06
N VAL A 152 4.99 -10.24 -8.93
CA VAL A 152 4.29 -9.00 -8.56
C VAL A 152 5.28 -7.85 -8.38
N ARG A 153 6.40 -8.09 -7.68
CA ARG A 153 7.45 -7.08 -7.48
C ARG A 153 8.08 -6.63 -8.79
N SER A 154 8.36 -7.57 -9.70
CA SER A 154 8.89 -7.25 -11.03
C SER A 154 7.92 -6.37 -11.81
N GLN A 155 6.64 -6.74 -11.90
CA GLN A 155 5.64 -5.97 -12.63
C GLN A 155 5.42 -4.57 -12.04
N ILE A 156 5.41 -4.43 -10.71
CA ILE A 156 5.33 -3.11 -10.05
C ILE A 156 6.58 -2.29 -10.36
N SER A 157 7.77 -2.90 -10.31
CA SER A 157 9.03 -2.21 -10.65
C SER A 157 9.06 -1.76 -12.11
N ASP A 158 8.62 -2.61 -13.03
CA ASP A 158 8.56 -2.27 -14.45
C ASP A 158 7.55 -1.14 -14.71
N PHE A 159 6.39 -1.18 -14.04
CA PHE A 159 5.40 -0.11 -14.10
C PHE A 159 5.98 1.23 -13.63
N ILE A 160 6.63 1.25 -12.47
CA ILE A 160 7.22 2.47 -11.91
C ILE A 160 8.33 3.02 -12.82
N ASN A 161 9.17 2.13 -13.37
CA ASN A 161 10.29 2.54 -14.24
C ASN A 161 9.81 3.09 -15.60
N ASN A 162 8.63 2.68 -16.06
CA ASN A 162 8.03 3.13 -17.33
C ASN A 162 6.99 4.23 -17.16
N SER A 163 6.69 4.64 -15.92
CA SER A 163 5.73 5.70 -15.66
C SER A 163 6.28 7.07 -16.10
N GLU A 164 5.46 7.83 -16.80
CA GLU A 164 5.74 9.22 -17.21
C GLU A 164 5.01 10.23 -16.32
N SER A 165 4.17 9.78 -15.39
CA SER A 165 3.46 10.67 -14.48
C SER A 165 4.39 11.24 -13.39
N PRO A 166 4.10 12.42 -12.82
CA PRO A 166 4.94 13.05 -11.80
C PRO A 166 5.18 12.18 -10.57
N TYR A 167 4.24 11.33 -10.25
CA TYR A 167 4.32 10.31 -9.20
C TYR A 167 3.45 9.11 -9.57
N CYS A 168 3.66 7.97 -8.91
CA CYS A 168 2.88 6.75 -9.13
C CYS A 168 2.07 6.37 -7.91
N ILE A 169 0.90 5.81 -8.13
CA ILE A 169 0.09 5.16 -7.07
C ILE A 169 0.23 3.65 -7.21
N VAL A 170 0.63 2.99 -6.13
CA VAL A 170 0.57 1.53 -5.99
C VAL A 170 -0.54 1.20 -4.99
N MET A 171 -1.66 0.69 -5.47
CA MET A 171 -2.78 0.30 -4.62
C MET A 171 -2.53 -1.07 -4.02
N VAL A 172 -2.43 -1.13 -2.67
CA VAL A 172 -2.19 -2.35 -1.89
C VAL A 172 -3.09 -2.34 -0.65
N PRO A 173 -4.00 -3.32 -0.51
CA PRO A 173 -4.93 -3.34 0.63
C PRO A 173 -4.25 -3.60 1.98
N LEU A 174 -3.15 -4.35 2.00
CA LEU A 174 -2.56 -4.94 3.19
C LEU A 174 -1.13 -4.41 3.47
N ILE A 175 -0.90 -3.09 3.34
CA ILE A 175 0.44 -2.49 3.57
C ILE A 175 0.91 -2.72 5.02
N PHE A 176 0.03 -2.54 6.00
CA PHE A 176 0.35 -2.75 7.41
C PHE A 176 0.61 -4.22 7.71
N GLU A 177 -0.29 -5.10 7.30
CA GLU A 177 -0.25 -6.54 7.59
C GLU A 177 0.99 -7.22 6.97
N THR A 178 1.46 -6.73 5.83
CA THR A 178 2.68 -7.23 5.16
C THR A 178 3.94 -6.50 5.56
N ASN A 179 3.84 -5.52 6.47
CA ASN A 179 4.95 -4.67 6.91
C ASN A 179 5.76 -4.09 5.72
N SER A 180 5.02 -3.62 4.69
CA SER A 180 5.61 -3.18 3.42
C SER A 180 5.68 -1.64 3.28
N SER A 181 5.50 -0.91 4.36
CA SER A 181 5.51 0.56 4.40
C SER A 181 6.78 1.17 3.80
N ASP A 182 7.93 0.53 4.01
CA ASP A 182 9.23 1.03 3.53
C ASP A 182 9.40 0.95 2.00
N ASN A 183 8.47 0.32 1.30
CA ASN A 183 8.48 0.26 -0.17
C ASN A 183 7.93 1.53 -0.83
N TYR A 184 7.35 2.44 -0.07
CA TYR A 184 6.66 3.65 -0.54
C TYR A 184 7.31 4.90 0.05
N ASP A 185 7.36 5.97 -0.75
CA ASP A 185 7.83 7.27 -0.27
C ASP A 185 6.80 7.92 0.65
N ARG A 186 5.51 7.65 0.42
CA ARG A 186 4.40 8.07 1.27
C ARG A 186 3.28 7.04 1.25
N ILE A 187 2.49 7.02 2.31
CA ILE A 187 1.30 6.16 2.41
C ILE A 187 0.05 7.02 2.53
N LEU A 188 -0.86 6.84 1.57
CA LEU A 188 -2.19 7.43 1.59
C LEU A 188 -3.22 6.41 2.05
N VAL A 189 -3.89 6.70 3.15
CA VAL A 189 -4.98 5.88 3.68
C VAL A 189 -6.33 6.48 3.31
N ILE A 190 -7.16 5.70 2.60
CA ILE A 190 -8.59 6.03 2.46
C ILE A 190 -9.34 5.40 3.62
N ASP A 191 -9.90 6.25 4.47
CA ASP A 191 -10.54 5.85 5.72
C ASP A 191 -12.04 6.12 5.71
N CYS A 192 -12.79 5.26 6.39
CA CYS A 192 -14.19 5.48 6.74
C CYS A 192 -14.56 4.63 7.97
N ASP A 193 -15.69 4.94 8.59
CA ASP A 193 -16.20 4.19 9.73
C ASP A 193 -16.67 2.78 9.35
N VAL A 194 -16.67 1.88 10.34
CA VAL A 194 -17.02 0.46 10.16
C VAL A 194 -18.44 0.27 9.62
N LYS A 195 -19.40 1.11 10.00
CA LYS A 195 -20.78 1.02 9.49
C LYS A 195 -20.83 1.28 7.99
N THR A 196 -20.07 2.27 7.53
CA THR A 196 -19.93 2.60 6.11
C THR A 196 -19.22 1.48 5.36
N GLN A 197 -18.16 0.88 5.94
CA GLN A 197 -17.47 -0.28 5.36
C GLN A 197 -18.43 -1.45 5.13
N ILE A 198 -19.19 -1.82 6.17
CA ILE A 198 -20.16 -2.93 6.10
C ILE A 198 -21.22 -2.64 5.04
N LYS A 199 -21.85 -1.45 5.10
CA LYS A 199 -22.91 -1.05 4.16
C LYS A 199 -22.44 -1.13 2.71
N ARG A 200 -21.27 -0.54 2.41
CA ARG A 200 -20.74 -0.50 1.03
C ARG A 200 -20.34 -1.89 0.53
N SER A 201 -19.65 -2.67 1.38
CA SER A 201 -19.16 -3.99 0.99
C SER A 201 -20.29 -5.00 0.85
N SER A 202 -21.29 -5.00 1.75
CA SER A 202 -22.42 -5.93 1.65
C SER A 202 -23.25 -5.69 0.37
N LEU A 203 -23.46 -4.42 0.00
CA LEU A 203 -24.15 -4.06 -1.25
C LEU A 203 -23.36 -4.46 -2.50
N ARG A 204 -22.04 -4.21 -2.51
CA ARG A 204 -21.17 -4.50 -3.66
C ARG A 204 -21.02 -6.00 -3.90
N ASP A 205 -20.77 -6.76 -2.83
CA ASP A 205 -20.35 -8.16 -2.90
C ASP A 205 -21.51 -9.13 -2.69
N ASN A 206 -22.74 -8.61 -2.43
CA ASN A 206 -23.93 -9.38 -2.06
C ASN A 206 -23.67 -10.38 -0.94
N GLN A 207 -22.89 -9.95 0.07
CA GLN A 207 -22.51 -10.76 1.22
C GLN A 207 -23.23 -10.31 2.49
N SER A 208 -23.35 -11.23 3.46
CA SER A 208 -23.95 -10.90 4.75
C SER A 208 -23.07 -9.93 5.55
N ASN A 209 -23.70 -9.11 6.40
CA ASN A 209 -22.96 -8.22 7.29
C ASN A 209 -21.98 -8.99 8.20
N LYS A 210 -22.32 -10.23 8.60
CA LYS A 210 -21.45 -11.08 9.42
C LYS A 210 -20.18 -11.49 8.68
N ASP A 211 -20.28 -11.79 7.38
CA ASP A 211 -19.11 -12.18 6.58
C ASP A 211 -18.20 -10.99 6.35
N ILE A 212 -18.77 -9.81 6.08
CA ILE A 212 -18.00 -8.57 5.99
C ILE A 212 -17.31 -8.23 7.32
N GLN A 213 -18.00 -8.40 8.45
CA GLN A 213 -17.38 -8.20 9.77
C GLN A 213 -16.19 -9.14 10.01
N ARG A 214 -16.28 -10.41 9.59
CA ARG A 214 -15.13 -11.34 9.66
C ARG A 214 -13.95 -10.87 8.83
N ILE A 215 -14.20 -10.34 7.62
CA ILE A 215 -13.15 -9.77 6.78
C ILE A 215 -12.53 -8.56 7.47
N ILE A 216 -13.33 -7.63 8.01
CA ILE A 216 -12.82 -6.48 8.76
C ILE A 216 -11.95 -6.92 9.94
N SER A 217 -12.38 -7.94 10.70
CA SER A 217 -11.65 -8.46 11.86
C SER A 217 -10.35 -9.18 11.48
N SER A 218 -10.19 -9.61 10.23
CA SER A 218 -8.95 -10.22 9.71
C SER A 218 -7.97 -9.23 9.10
N GLN A 219 -8.36 -7.97 8.95
CA GLN A 219 -7.49 -6.87 8.52
C GLN A 219 -6.92 -6.13 9.73
N ALA A 220 -5.87 -5.36 9.54
CA ALA A 220 -5.38 -4.42 10.55
C ALA A 220 -6.52 -3.53 11.07
N THR A 221 -6.45 -3.16 12.32
CA THR A 221 -7.40 -2.20 12.92
C THR A 221 -7.29 -0.84 12.23
N ARG A 222 -8.29 0.01 12.43
CA ARG A 222 -8.27 1.38 11.90
C ARG A 222 -7.04 2.14 12.44
N ASP A 223 -6.74 2.00 13.73
CA ASP A 223 -5.64 2.72 14.38
C ASP A 223 -4.27 2.24 13.86
N GLU A 224 -4.10 0.94 13.65
CA GLU A 224 -2.89 0.38 13.04
C GLU A 224 -2.68 0.90 11.60
N ARG A 225 -3.73 0.95 10.77
CA ARG A 225 -3.61 1.55 9.42
C ARG A 225 -3.29 3.03 9.46
N LEU A 226 -3.89 3.78 10.38
CA LEU A 226 -3.63 5.21 10.53
C LEU A 226 -2.22 5.48 11.07
N SER A 227 -1.64 4.57 11.85
CA SER A 227 -0.29 4.73 12.40
C SER A 227 0.82 4.75 11.35
N ILE A 228 0.59 4.15 10.18
CA ILE A 228 1.55 4.14 9.06
C ILE A 228 1.25 5.22 8.00
N ALA A 229 0.16 5.98 8.17
CA ALA A 229 -0.29 6.96 7.18
C ALA A 229 0.52 8.25 7.22
N ASP A 230 1.01 8.71 6.07
CA ASP A 230 1.50 10.08 5.88
C ASP A 230 0.36 11.04 5.52
N ASP A 231 -0.67 10.51 4.87
CA ASP A 231 -1.86 11.23 4.45
C ASP A 231 -3.12 10.40 4.65
N VAL A 232 -4.21 11.06 5.04
CA VAL A 232 -5.50 10.41 5.27
C VAL A 232 -6.59 11.17 4.56
N VAL A 233 -7.42 10.43 3.80
CA VAL A 233 -8.65 10.96 3.20
C VAL A 233 -9.84 10.24 3.82
N LEU A 234 -10.71 11.01 4.48
CA LEU A 234 -11.96 10.51 5.05
C LEU A 234 -13.01 10.40 3.95
N ASN A 235 -13.43 9.17 3.65
CA ASN A 235 -14.46 8.88 2.65
C ASN A 235 -15.79 8.50 3.31
N THR A 236 -16.40 9.41 4.02
CA THR A 236 -17.68 9.21 4.74
C THR A 236 -18.88 9.87 4.06
N SER A 237 -18.64 10.62 2.97
CA SER A 237 -19.66 11.44 2.29
C SER A 237 -19.86 10.96 0.83
N SER A 238 -20.21 11.91 -0.05
CA SER A 238 -20.46 11.65 -1.48
C SER A 238 -19.17 11.37 -2.26
N PHE A 239 -19.33 10.82 -3.47
CA PHE A 239 -18.20 10.63 -4.40
C PHE A 239 -17.57 11.99 -4.78
N GLU A 240 -18.37 13.04 -4.94
CA GLU A 240 -17.85 14.37 -5.24
C GLU A 240 -16.97 14.91 -4.10
N TYR A 241 -17.35 14.66 -2.86
CA TYR A 241 -16.50 15.00 -1.71
C TYR A 241 -15.15 14.25 -1.78
N LEU A 242 -15.18 12.94 -2.02
CA LEU A 242 -13.95 12.15 -2.19
C LEU A 242 -13.07 12.74 -3.32
N ARG A 243 -13.65 13.05 -4.47
CA ARG A 243 -12.95 13.64 -5.61
C ARG A 243 -12.26 14.95 -5.26
N ASN A 244 -12.93 15.81 -4.51
CA ASN A 244 -12.36 17.08 -4.05
C ASN A 244 -11.20 16.88 -3.06
N GLU A 245 -11.32 15.92 -2.14
CA GLU A 245 -10.24 15.60 -1.21
C GLU A 245 -9.03 15.00 -1.96
N ILE A 246 -9.25 14.09 -2.91
CA ILE A 246 -8.17 13.55 -3.77
C ILE A 246 -7.49 14.66 -4.56
N PHE A 247 -8.23 15.63 -5.08
CA PHE A 247 -7.65 16.78 -5.78
C PHE A 247 -6.74 17.63 -4.86
N LYS A 248 -7.10 17.81 -3.59
CA LYS A 248 -6.25 18.50 -2.60
C LYS A 248 -4.96 17.70 -2.34
N ILE A 249 -5.07 16.37 -2.19
CA ILE A 249 -3.91 15.49 -2.02
C ILE A 249 -3.01 15.54 -3.26
N HIS A 250 -3.57 15.49 -4.46
CA HIS A 250 -2.82 15.64 -5.70
C HIS A 250 -2.01 16.94 -5.72
N LYS A 251 -2.64 18.08 -5.40
CA LYS A 251 -1.92 19.37 -5.31
C LYS A 251 -0.76 19.31 -4.33
N LYS A 252 -1.00 18.76 -3.13
CA LYS A 252 0.04 18.57 -2.11
C LYS A 252 1.22 17.75 -2.65
N TYR A 253 0.97 16.67 -3.37
CA TYR A 253 2.03 15.83 -3.94
C TYR A 253 2.80 16.56 -5.03
N MET A 254 2.12 17.30 -5.89
CA MET A 254 2.77 18.15 -6.88
C MET A 254 3.66 19.23 -6.25
N GLU A 255 3.23 19.84 -5.14
CA GLU A 255 4.04 20.80 -4.37
C GLU A 255 5.27 20.15 -3.75
N ILE A 256 5.15 18.93 -3.20
CA ILE A 256 6.28 18.18 -2.64
C ILE A 256 7.32 17.90 -3.72
N ILE A 257 6.89 17.45 -4.90
CA ILE A 257 7.79 17.13 -6.03
C ILE A 257 8.49 18.38 -6.55
N ASN A 258 7.77 19.49 -6.68
CA ASN A 258 8.33 20.74 -7.19
C ASN A 258 9.33 21.42 -6.23
N ASN A 259 9.28 21.05 -4.93
CA ASN A 259 10.15 21.61 -3.89
C ASN A 259 11.29 20.65 -3.48
N ALA A 260 11.39 19.46 -4.09
CA ALA A 260 12.42 18.46 -3.82
C ALA A 260 13.61 18.60 -4.77
#